data_ecfbb2d4e6f13526f2d8376a9c63b869
#
_entry.id   ecfbb2d4e6f13526f2d8376a9c63b869
#
_cell.length_a   1.000
_cell.length_b   1.000
_cell.length_c   1.000
_cell.angle_alpha   90.00
_cell.angle_beta   90.00
_cell.angle_gamma   90.00
#
_symmetry.space_group_name_H-M   'P 1'
#
loop_
_entity.id
_entity.type
_entity.pdbx_description
1 polymer ?
#
loop_
_entity_poly.entity_id
_entity_poly.type
_entity_poly.pdbx_seq_one_letter_code
_entity_poly.pdbx_strand_id
1 'polypeptide(L)'
;SLLYRAKTGVKPTAECQKLMPAVRELLFAQESVEQTAARIKGAEYGTIVIGTAYSCYYRWISTVTQGFRQKHPGVQFCMVNGSSSQLHDMLMQHRLDFCIISAREGGHDWYPLCNDPMMAMVPAAHPLAKQKTVPLKALETEPFIDTFAGQDNDNARMFERCGIHPNTQYQSMDIDATYAMVAAGLGITTNNNVNCRAVD
;
A
#
# COMPACT_ATOMS: atom_id res chain seq x y z
N SER A 1 30.95 16.79 3.86
CA SER A 1 29.65 17.42 4.16
C SER A 1 28.53 16.41 3.94
N LEU A 2 27.53 16.39 4.81
CA LEU A 2 26.38 15.47 4.66
C LEU A 2 25.28 16.06 3.75
N LEU A 3 25.29 17.37 3.56
CA LEU A 3 24.31 18.07 2.73
C LEU A 3 25.03 18.97 1.72
N TYR A 4 24.43 19.15 0.55
CA TYR A 4 24.89 20.10 -0.47
C TYR A 4 23.74 20.95 -0.99
N ARG A 5 24.03 22.16 -1.42
CA ARG A 5 23.06 23.04 -2.06
C ARG A 5 22.88 22.68 -3.52
N ALA A 6 21.64 22.53 -3.94
CA ALA A 6 21.23 22.36 -5.34
C ALA A 6 20.31 23.53 -5.75
N LYS A 7 20.08 23.70 -7.03
CA LYS A 7 19.15 24.75 -7.54
C LYS A 7 17.73 24.63 -6.97
N THR A 8 17.33 23.43 -6.55
CA THR A 8 16.01 23.12 -6.00
C THR A 8 15.99 22.99 -4.47
N GLY A 9 17.01 23.53 -3.77
CA GLY A 9 17.11 23.47 -2.31
C GLY A 9 18.32 22.67 -1.82
N VAL A 10 18.24 22.12 -0.61
CA VAL A 10 19.29 21.32 0.01
C VAL A 10 19.02 19.84 -0.21
N LYS A 11 20.04 19.10 -0.60
CA LYS A 11 19.94 17.65 -0.84
C LYS A 11 21.01 16.90 -0.03
N PRO A 12 20.71 15.63 0.39
CA PRO A 12 21.68 14.78 1.05
C PRO A 12 22.75 14.29 0.07
N THR A 13 24.00 14.17 0.54
CA THR A 13 25.08 13.49 -0.19
C THR A 13 24.91 11.97 -0.14
N ALA A 14 25.68 11.22 -0.92
CA ALA A 14 25.68 9.76 -0.88
C ALA A 14 26.08 9.21 0.50
N GLU A 15 27.02 9.89 1.19
CA GLU A 15 27.44 9.55 2.54
C GLU A 15 26.29 9.81 3.54
N CYS A 16 25.58 10.92 3.38
CA CYS A 16 24.38 11.20 4.19
C CYS A 16 23.31 10.11 4.02
N GLN A 17 23.05 9.71 2.77
CA GLN A 17 22.06 8.65 2.49
C GLN A 17 22.43 7.33 3.17
N LYS A 18 23.72 6.98 3.25
CA LYS A 18 24.20 5.77 3.95
C LYS A 18 24.01 5.87 5.47
N LEU A 19 24.09 7.09 6.04
CA LEU A 19 23.88 7.32 7.47
C LEU A 19 22.39 7.38 7.87
N MET A 20 21.51 7.71 6.93
CA MET A 20 20.08 7.91 7.22
C MET A 20 19.39 6.74 7.94
N PRO A 21 19.66 5.47 7.61
CA PRO A 21 19.08 4.35 8.35
C PRO A 21 19.43 4.39 9.84
N ALA A 22 20.72 4.51 10.18
CA ALA A 22 21.18 4.56 11.58
C ALA A 22 20.65 5.80 12.33
N VAL A 23 20.54 6.94 11.65
CA VAL A 23 19.94 8.15 12.23
C VAL A 23 18.46 7.93 12.54
N ARG A 24 17.72 7.25 11.67
CA ARG A 24 16.32 6.92 11.91
C ARG A 24 16.13 5.96 13.08
N GLU A 25 16.98 4.93 13.19
CA GLU A 25 16.97 4.01 14.34
C GLU A 25 17.21 4.77 15.65
N LEU A 26 18.16 5.70 15.66
CA LEU A 26 18.42 6.52 16.83
C LEU A 26 17.22 7.40 17.21
N LEU A 27 16.61 8.07 16.24
CA LEU A 27 15.42 8.90 16.48
C LEU A 27 14.23 8.08 16.96
N PHE A 28 14.02 6.90 16.38
CA PHE A 28 12.98 5.97 16.82
C PHE A 28 13.20 5.49 18.26
N ALA A 29 14.46 5.15 18.62
CA ALA A 29 14.81 4.76 19.99
C ALA A 29 14.61 5.92 20.97
N GLN A 30 14.95 7.15 20.60
CA GLN A 30 14.70 8.35 21.40
C GLN A 30 13.20 8.55 21.65
N GLU A 31 12.39 8.49 20.60
CA GLU A 31 10.93 8.64 20.71
C GLU A 31 10.33 7.55 21.61
N SER A 32 10.78 6.31 21.49
CA SER A 32 10.37 5.19 22.35
C SER A 32 10.65 5.46 23.83
N VAL A 33 11.81 6.05 24.16
CA VAL A 33 12.17 6.45 25.54
C VAL A 33 11.24 7.55 26.03
N GLU A 34 10.98 8.57 25.22
CA GLU A 34 10.10 9.70 25.58
C GLU A 34 8.66 9.24 25.81
N GLN A 35 8.13 8.38 24.94
CA GLN A 35 6.80 7.77 25.10
C GLN A 35 6.71 6.89 26.35
N THR A 36 7.75 6.10 26.63
CA THR A 36 7.80 5.27 27.83
C THR A 36 7.83 6.14 29.11
N ALA A 37 8.63 7.20 29.11
CA ALA A 37 8.68 8.15 30.22
C ALA A 37 7.35 8.89 30.42
N ALA A 38 6.67 9.26 29.35
CA ALA A 38 5.34 9.86 29.40
C ALA A 38 4.31 8.91 30.01
N ARG A 39 4.31 7.65 29.57
CA ARG A 39 3.41 6.60 30.10
C ARG A 39 3.62 6.37 31.59
N ILE A 40 4.89 6.34 32.06
CA ILE A 40 5.21 6.24 33.50
C ILE A 40 4.59 7.42 34.28
N LYS A 41 4.53 8.60 33.69
CA LYS A 41 3.92 9.81 34.27
C LYS A 41 2.39 9.87 34.11
N GLY A 42 1.77 8.84 33.52
CA GLY A 42 0.32 8.80 33.27
C GLY A 42 -0.13 9.68 32.10
N ALA A 43 0.79 10.15 31.27
CA ALA A 43 0.47 10.93 30.06
C ALA A 43 0.49 9.99 28.84
N GLU A 44 -0.62 9.99 28.08
CA GLU A 44 -0.72 9.28 26.81
C GLU A 44 -0.77 10.29 25.67
N TYR A 45 0.36 10.48 25.02
CA TYR A 45 0.45 11.34 23.83
C TYR A 45 1.46 10.72 22.84
N GLY A 46 1.31 11.05 21.58
CA GLY A 46 2.20 10.61 20.50
C GLY A 46 1.49 10.62 19.16
N THR A 47 2.21 10.21 18.13
CA THR A 47 1.66 10.07 16.78
C THR A 47 1.80 8.63 16.34
N ILE A 48 0.71 8.04 15.85
CA ILE A 48 0.71 6.71 15.22
C ILE A 48 0.65 6.93 13.70
N VAL A 49 1.68 6.47 12.99
CA VAL A 49 1.78 6.57 11.53
C VAL A 49 1.38 5.23 10.91
N ILE A 50 0.26 5.24 10.19
CA ILE A 50 -0.36 4.04 9.61
C ILE A 50 -0.22 4.07 8.10
N GLY A 51 0.37 3.02 7.52
CA GLY A 51 0.42 2.80 6.08
C GLY A 51 -0.75 1.94 5.57
N THR A 52 -1.31 2.25 4.40
CA THR A 52 -2.22 1.33 3.70
C THR A 52 -2.03 1.40 2.20
N ALA A 53 -1.97 0.23 1.57
CA ALA A 53 -1.87 0.10 0.12
C ALA A 53 -3.23 0.19 -0.58
N TYR A 54 -4.33 0.13 0.19
CA TYR A 54 -5.67 0.03 -0.38
C TYR A 54 -6.59 1.08 0.22
N SER A 55 -7.18 1.92 -0.63
CA SER A 55 -8.08 3.00 -0.21
C SER A 55 -9.35 2.49 0.51
N CYS A 56 -9.82 1.29 0.17
CA CYS A 56 -10.97 0.66 0.81
C CYS A 56 -10.77 0.43 2.33
N TYR A 57 -9.53 0.28 2.79
CA TYR A 57 -9.24 0.09 4.22
C TYR A 57 -9.32 1.38 5.02
N TYR A 58 -9.28 2.56 4.40
CA TYR A 58 -9.43 3.84 5.11
C TYR A 58 -10.72 3.89 5.92
N ARG A 59 -11.82 3.32 5.41
CA ARG A 59 -13.10 3.26 6.13
C ARG A 59 -12.96 2.51 7.46
N TRP A 60 -12.30 1.36 7.46
CA TRP A 60 -12.06 0.57 8.68
C TRP A 60 -11.10 1.27 9.63
N ILE A 61 -9.98 1.75 9.11
CA ILE A 61 -8.97 2.47 9.88
C ILE A 61 -9.61 3.70 10.55
N SER A 62 -10.42 4.48 9.82
CA SER A 62 -11.09 5.67 10.35
C SER A 62 -12.04 5.32 11.50
N THR A 63 -12.79 4.21 11.40
CA THR A 63 -13.67 3.75 12.47
C THR A 63 -12.89 3.36 13.71
N VAL A 64 -11.80 2.59 13.53
CA VAL A 64 -10.95 2.14 14.63
C VAL A 64 -10.25 3.32 15.30
N THR A 65 -9.67 4.24 14.51
CA THR A 65 -8.97 5.43 15.04
C THR A 65 -9.92 6.37 15.75
N GLN A 66 -11.17 6.51 15.29
CA GLN A 66 -12.19 7.29 15.98
C GLN A 66 -12.47 6.73 17.38
N GLY A 67 -12.69 5.42 17.49
CA GLY A 67 -12.93 4.76 18.77
C GLY A 67 -11.71 4.82 19.71
N PHE A 68 -10.51 4.72 19.15
CA PHE A 68 -9.26 4.85 19.91
C PHE A 68 -9.07 6.26 20.49
N ARG A 69 -9.29 7.31 19.67
CA ARG A 69 -9.18 8.71 20.12
C ARG A 69 -10.15 9.10 21.24
N GLN A 70 -11.30 8.45 21.33
CA GLN A 70 -12.21 8.68 22.45
C GLN A 70 -11.61 8.27 23.80
N LYS A 71 -10.75 7.25 23.80
CA LYS A 71 -10.09 6.73 25.02
C LYS A 71 -8.70 7.39 25.24
N HIS A 72 -8.04 7.79 24.15
CA HIS A 72 -6.68 8.33 24.15
C HIS A 72 -6.62 9.65 23.36
N PRO A 73 -7.20 10.76 23.88
CA PRO A 73 -7.37 12.01 23.14
C PRO A 73 -6.05 12.70 22.79
N GLY A 74 -4.97 12.40 23.51
CA GLY A 74 -3.63 12.93 23.25
C GLY A 74 -2.88 12.25 22.08
N VAL A 75 -3.42 11.14 21.53
CA VAL A 75 -2.80 10.42 20.42
C VAL A 75 -3.28 10.97 19.08
N GLN A 76 -2.32 11.28 18.22
CA GLN A 76 -2.54 11.72 16.84
C GLN A 76 -2.37 10.55 15.87
N PHE A 77 -3.01 10.64 14.71
CA PHE A 77 -2.87 9.64 13.65
C PHE A 77 -2.44 10.31 12.35
N CYS A 78 -1.45 9.70 11.68
CA CYS A 78 -1.02 10.07 10.34
C CYS A 78 -1.24 8.88 9.41
N MET A 79 -1.93 9.10 8.27
CA MET A 79 -2.20 8.07 7.27
C MET A 79 -1.26 8.26 6.08
N VAL A 80 -0.61 7.18 5.66
CA VAL A 80 0.30 7.16 4.51
C VAL A 80 -0.22 6.15 3.50
N ASN A 81 -0.33 6.57 2.25
CA ASN A 81 -0.66 5.70 1.13
C ASN A 81 0.60 5.36 0.32
N GLY A 82 0.63 4.15 -0.23
CA GLY A 82 1.71 3.68 -1.08
C GLY A 82 1.48 2.25 -1.55
N SER A 83 2.33 1.72 -2.42
CA SER A 83 2.29 0.29 -2.73
C SER A 83 2.69 -0.55 -1.52
N SER A 84 2.28 -1.82 -1.49
CA SER A 84 2.64 -2.72 -0.40
C SER A 84 4.16 -2.79 -0.17
N SER A 85 4.95 -2.79 -1.23
CA SER A 85 6.41 -2.82 -1.13
C SER A 85 6.98 -1.50 -0.59
N GLN A 86 6.48 -0.34 -1.07
CA GLN A 86 6.89 0.96 -0.55
C GLN A 86 6.59 1.11 0.96
N LEU A 87 5.39 0.68 1.38
CA LEU A 87 5.00 0.74 2.78
C LEU A 87 5.78 -0.24 3.66
N HIS A 88 6.09 -1.42 3.13
CA HIS A 88 6.99 -2.37 3.80
C HIS A 88 8.38 -1.76 4.01
N ASP A 89 8.96 -1.14 2.98
CA ASP A 89 10.26 -0.47 3.08
C ASP A 89 10.22 0.68 4.11
N MET A 90 9.11 1.44 4.14
CA MET A 90 8.92 2.50 5.13
C MET A 90 8.81 1.95 6.55
N LEU A 91 8.15 0.82 6.74
CA LEU A 91 8.08 0.11 8.04
C LEU A 91 9.47 -0.32 8.50
N MET A 92 10.23 -0.97 7.63
CA MET A 92 11.61 -1.39 7.92
C MET A 92 12.57 -0.22 8.20
N GLN A 93 12.22 0.98 7.76
CA GLN A 93 12.94 2.23 8.04
C GLN A 93 12.39 2.99 9.25
N HIS A 94 11.51 2.40 10.05
CA HIS A 94 10.85 3.04 11.21
C HIS A 94 10.13 4.35 10.86
N ARG A 95 9.55 4.43 9.65
CA ARG A 95 8.76 5.58 9.18
C ARG A 95 7.26 5.35 9.32
N LEU A 96 6.86 4.13 9.66
CA LEU A 96 5.51 3.71 9.98
C LEU A 96 5.56 2.90 11.27
N ASP A 97 4.53 2.99 12.08
CA ASP A 97 4.34 2.10 13.24
C ASP A 97 3.76 0.76 12.81
N PHE A 98 2.84 0.77 11.86
CA PHE A 98 2.35 -0.43 11.19
C PHE A 98 1.76 -0.10 9.82
N CYS A 99 1.55 -1.13 9.00
CA CYS A 99 0.88 -0.97 7.73
C CYS A 99 -0.07 -2.15 7.42
N ILE A 100 -1.12 -1.85 6.64
CA ILE A 100 -2.05 -2.86 6.11
C ILE A 100 -1.74 -3.03 4.63
N ILE A 101 -1.14 -4.16 4.30
CA ILE A 101 -0.58 -4.47 2.99
C ILE A 101 -0.80 -5.95 2.65
N SER A 102 -0.56 -6.34 1.41
CA SER A 102 -0.39 -7.76 1.05
C SER A 102 0.86 -8.33 1.70
N ALA A 103 0.82 -9.63 2.02
CA ALA A 103 1.91 -10.31 2.71
C ALA A 103 3.28 -10.07 2.04
N ARG A 104 4.26 -9.78 2.86
CA ARG A 104 5.67 -9.60 2.49
C ARG A 104 6.54 -10.41 3.45
N GLU A 105 7.61 -10.98 2.93
CA GLU A 105 8.66 -11.58 3.75
C GLU A 105 9.55 -10.47 4.32
N GLY A 106 10.04 -10.66 5.55
CA GLY A 106 10.94 -9.69 6.19
C GLY A 106 11.04 -9.87 7.70
N GLY A 107 11.85 -9.01 8.33
CA GLY A 107 12.09 -9.01 9.78
C GLY A 107 11.06 -8.18 10.56
N HIS A 108 9.77 -8.40 10.32
CA HIS A 108 8.64 -7.71 10.97
C HIS A 108 7.62 -8.70 11.49
N ASP A 109 6.80 -8.28 12.44
CA ASP A 109 5.66 -9.04 12.91
C ASP A 109 4.53 -8.99 11.87
N TRP A 110 3.94 -10.15 11.57
CA TRP A 110 2.85 -10.29 10.62
C TRP A 110 1.58 -10.80 11.28
N TYR A 111 0.51 -10.04 11.14
CA TYR A 111 -0.81 -10.39 11.66
C TYR A 111 -1.81 -10.51 10.51
N PRO A 112 -2.25 -11.73 10.11
CA PRO A 112 -3.21 -11.90 9.04
C PRO A 112 -4.58 -11.36 9.45
N LEU A 113 -5.12 -10.42 8.67
CA LEU A 113 -6.45 -9.83 8.90
C LEU A 113 -7.54 -10.55 8.10
N CYS A 114 -7.27 -10.83 6.84
CA CYS A 114 -8.20 -11.56 5.96
C CYS A 114 -7.45 -12.20 4.79
N ASN A 115 -8.12 -13.13 4.12
CA ASN A 115 -7.69 -13.63 2.82
C ASN A 115 -8.37 -12.80 1.72
N ASP A 116 -7.57 -12.15 0.90
CA ASP A 116 -8.04 -11.26 -0.17
C ASP A 116 -7.56 -11.77 -1.54
N PRO A 117 -8.34 -12.64 -2.20
CA PRO A 117 -7.95 -13.23 -3.47
C PRO A 117 -7.94 -12.18 -4.59
N MET A 118 -7.06 -12.37 -5.58
CA MET A 118 -7.09 -11.61 -6.82
C MET A 118 -8.34 -11.96 -7.62
N MET A 119 -9.04 -10.94 -8.10
CA MET A 119 -10.24 -11.02 -8.91
C MET A 119 -9.98 -10.43 -10.29
N ALA A 120 -10.54 -11.06 -11.33
CA ALA A 120 -10.60 -10.43 -12.64
C ALA A 120 -11.84 -9.52 -12.71
N MET A 121 -11.65 -8.29 -13.16
CA MET A 121 -12.72 -7.37 -13.49
C MET A 121 -12.89 -7.34 -15.01
N VAL A 122 -14.09 -7.62 -15.44
CA VAL A 122 -14.44 -7.74 -16.85
C VAL A 122 -15.71 -6.95 -17.15
N PRO A 123 -15.91 -6.44 -18.39
CA PRO A 123 -17.17 -5.79 -18.75
C PRO A 123 -18.36 -6.71 -18.51
N ALA A 124 -19.50 -6.18 -18.07
CA ALA A 124 -20.69 -6.99 -17.74
C ALA A 124 -21.18 -7.88 -18.90
N ALA A 125 -21.01 -7.40 -20.14
CA ALA A 125 -21.38 -8.16 -21.34
C ALA A 125 -20.32 -9.16 -21.81
N HIS A 126 -19.15 -9.20 -21.16
CA HIS A 126 -18.04 -10.07 -21.58
C HIS A 126 -18.35 -11.55 -21.30
N PRO A 127 -17.95 -12.49 -22.18
CA PRO A 127 -18.19 -13.92 -21.93
C PRO A 127 -17.60 -14.43 -20.60
N LEU A 128 -16.47 -13.89 -20.16
CA LEU A 128 -15.83 -14.22 -18.88
C LEU A 128 -16.66 -13.79 -17.66
N ALA A 129 -17.58 -12.82 -17.79
CA ALA A 129 -18.42 -12.36 -16.67
C ALA A 129 -19.37 -13.47 -16.14
N LYS A 130 -19.65 -14.49 -16.97
CA LYS A 130 -20.49 -15.64 -16.59
C LYS A 130 -19.71 -16.75 -15.89
N GLN A 131 -18.39 -16.64 -15.81
CA GLN A 131 -17.53 -17.66 -15.23
C GLN A 131 -17.27 -17.36 -13.75
N LYS A 132 -17.22 -18.41 -12.93
CA LYS A 132 -16.84 -18.28 -11.51
C LYS A 132 -15.36 -17.98 -11.31
N THR A 133 -14.52 -18.41 -12.25
CA THR A 133 -13.08 -18.21 -12.24
C THR A 133 -12.62 -17.87 -13.65
N VAL A 134 -11.66 -16.97 -13.75
CA VAL A 134 -11.03 -16.58 -15.02
C VAL A 134 -9.65 -17.24 -15.07
N PRO A 135 -9.36 -18.04 -16.11
CA PRO A 135 -8.02 -18.61 -16.28
C PRO A 135 -6.99 -17.48 -16.46
N LEU A 136 -5.84 -17.58 -15.80
CA LEU A 136 -4.77 -16.59 -15.95
C LEU A 136 -4.35 -16.41 -17.41
N LYS A 137 -4.44 -17.45 -18.23
CA LYS A 137 -4.16 -17.40 -19.67
C LYS A 137 -5.04 -16.38 -20.42
N ALA A 138 -6.25 -16.11 -19.94
CA ALA A 138 -7.11 -15.09 -20.53
C ALA A 138 -6.49 -13.67 -20.48
N LEU A 139 -5.64 -13.40 -19.50
CA LEU A 139 -4.95 -12.12 -19.38
C LEU A 139 -3.92 -11.88 -20.52
N GLU A 140 -3.47 -12.96 -21.17
CA GLU A 140 -2.53 -12.89 -22.29
C GLU A 140 -3.24 -12.73 -23.64
N THR A 141 -4.53 -13.04 -23.71
CA THR A 141 -5.32 -13.05 -24.96
C THR A 141 -6.30 -11.89 -25.04
N GLU A 142 -6.90 -11.51 -23.93
CA GLU A 142 -7.83 -10.39 -23.85
C GLU A 142 -7.08 -9.05 -23.72
N PRO A 143 -7.61 -7.94 -24.26
CA PRO A 143 -7.06 -6.61 -23.99
C PRO A 143 -6.98 -6.36 -22.49
N PHE A 144 -5.78 -6.10 -21.98
CA PHE A 144 -5.54 -5.88 -20.55
C PHE A 144 -5.29 -4.42 -20.25
N ILE A 145 -5.90 -3.93 -19.16
CA ILE A 145 -5.71 -2.58 -18.63
C ILE A 145 -4.81 -2.72 -17.40
N ASP A 146 -3.57 -2.25 -17.51
CA ASP A 146 -2.59 -2.32 -16.44
C ASP A 146 -2.68 -1.09 -15.54
N THR A 147 -3.04 -1.30 -14.29
CA THR A 147 -3.14 -0.23 -13.28
C THR A 147 -1.84 -0.11 -12.54
N PHE A 148 -1.28 1.10 -12.46
CA PHE A 148 0.02 1.41 -11.89
C PHE A 148 1.17 0.66 -12.58
N ALA A 149 1.15 0.65 -13.91
CA ALA A 149 2.15 0.02 -14.74
C ALA A 149 3.59 0.44 -14.34
N GLY A 150 4.48 -0.53 -14.32
CA GLY A 150 5.89 -0.31 -13.96
C GLY A 150 6.15 -0.14 -12.46
N GLN A 151 5.14 -0.24 -11.60
CA GLN A 151 5.30 -0.25 -10.15
C GLN A 151 5.34 -1.69 -9.61
N ASP A 152 6.07 -1.91 -8.52
CA ASP A 152 6.02 -3.18 -7.77
C ASP A 152 4.69 -3.24 -6.99
N ASN A 153 3.66 -3.75 -7.65
CA ASN A 153 2.32 -3.96 -7.11
C ASN A 153 1.97 -5.45 -7.09
N ASP A 154 0.80 -5.78 -6.54
CA ASP A 154 0.37 -7.18 -6.40
C ASP A 154 0.11 -7.86 -7.75
N ASN A 155 -0.35 -7.11 -8.78
CA ASN A 155 -0.50 -7.63 -10.13
C ASN A 155 0.85 -8.01 -10.74
N ALA A 156 1.84 -7.11 -10.70
CA ALA A 156 3.17 -7.37 -11.23
C ALA A 156 3.81 -8.61 -10.58
N ARG A 157 3.69 -8.73 -9.26
CA ARG A 157 4.20 -9.89 -8.51
C ARG A 157 3.45 -11.19 -8.85
N MET A 158 2.13 -11.11 -9.05
CA MET A 158 1.34 -12.27 -9.49
C MET A 158 1.77 -12.70 -10.89
N PHE A 159 1.92 -11.77 -11.83
CA PHE A 159 2.35 -12.07 -13.20
C PHE A 159 3.72 -12.72 -13.22
N GLU A 160 4.70 -12.14 -12.51
CA GLU A 160 6.05 -12.68 -12.40
C GLU A 160 6.03 -14.11 -11.82
N ARG A 161 5.35 -14.31 -10.69
CA ARG A 161 5.28 -15.62 -10.03
C ARG A 161 4.60 -16.70 -10.88
N CYS A 162 3.60 -16.31 -11.68
CA CYS A 162 2.84 -17.22 -12.52
C CYS A 162 3.37 -17.34 -13.97
N GLY A 163 4.40 -16.56 -14.33
CA GLY A 163 4.95 -16.54 -15.70
C GLY A 163 3.93 -16.02 -16.72
N ILE A 164 3.08 -15.06 -16.33
CA ILE A 164 2.03 -14.49 -17.18
C ILE A 164 2.51 -13.16 -17.77
N HIS A 165 2.29 -12.99 -19.07
CA HIS A 165 2.57 -11.76 -19.82
C HIS A 165 1.26 -11.15 -20.34
N PRO A 166 0.62 -10.24 -19.59
CA PRO A 166 -0.67 -9.70 -19.98
C PRO A 166 -0.60 -8.98 -21.34
N ASN A 167 -1.65 -9.10 -22.13
CA ASN A 167 -1.82 -8.35 -23.38
C ASN A 167 -2.18 -6.90 -23.08
N THR A 168 -1.23 -6.15 -22.51
CA THR A 168 -1.45 -4.77 -22.06
C THR A 168 -1.68 -3.85 -23.26
N GLN A 169 -2.92 -3.37 -23.42
CA GLN A 169 -3.32 -2.42 -24.44
C GLN A 169 -3.50 -1.00 -23.86
N TYR A 170 -3.79 -0.91 -22.57
CA TYR A 170 -4.04 0.35 -21.86
C TYR A 170 -3.31 0.36 -20.53
N GLN A 171 -2.95 1.54 -20.07
CA GLN A 171 -2.32 1.78 -18.78
C GLN A 171 -3.01 2.94 -18.06
N SER A 172 -3.11 2.84 -16.74
CA SER A 172 -3.66 3.89 -15.89
C SER A 172 -2.84 4.00 -14.60
N MET A 173 -2.74 5.20 -14.06
CA MET A 173 -2.19 5.48 -12.74
C MET A 173 -3.29 5.77 -11.70
N ASP A 174 -4.53 5.45 -12.05
CA ASP A 174 -5.73 5.69 -11.26
C ASP A 174 -6.67 4.50 -11.34
N ILE A 175 -7.12 4.02 -10.17
CA ILE A 175 -7.96 2.84 -10.07
C ILE A 175 -9.38 3.10 -10.59
N ASP A 176 -9.93 4.28 -10.34
CA ASP A 176 -11.29 4.64 -10.76
C ASP A 176 -11.33 4.82 -12.29
N ALA A 177 -10.27 5.40 -12.87
CA ALA A 177 -10.10 5.46 -14.31
C ALA A 177 -10.03 4.04 -14.92
N THR A 178 -9.29 3.12 -14.30
CA THR A 178 -9.24 1.72 -14.75
C THR A 178 -10.63 1.09 -14.75
N TYR A 179 -11.41 1.29 -13.69
CA TYR A 179 -12.77 0.74 -13.61
C TYR A 179 -13.71 1.33 -14.67
N ALA A 180 -13.61 2.63 -14.90
CA ALA A 180 -14.36 3.27 -15.99
C ALA A 180 -13.99 2.71 -17.38
N MET A 181 -12.71 2.43 -17.62
CA MET A 181 -12.24 1.81 -18.87
C MET A 181 -12.77 0.38 -19.03
N VAL A 182 -12.78 -0.44 -17.95
CA VAL A 182 -13.39 -1.77 -17.97
C VAL A 182 -14.89 -1.67 -18.25
N ALA A 183 -15.60 -0.77 -17.56
CA ALA A 183 -17.03 -0.56 -17.77
C ALA A 183 -17.36 -0.12 -19.20
N ALA A 184 -16.48 0.66 -19.83
CA ALA A 184 -16.58 1.07 -21.23
C ALA A 184 -16.25 -0.06 -22.23
N GLY A 185 -15.83 -1.24 -21.78
CA GLY A 185 -15.52 -2.37 -22.65
C GLY A 185 -14.14 -2.32 -23.30
N LEU A 186 -13.21 -1.49 -22.81
CA LEU A 186 -11.88 -1.34 -23.41
C LEU A 186 -10.96 -2.54 -23.12
N GLY A 187 -11.27 -3.34 -22.09
CA GLY A 187 -10.48 -4.49 -21.74
C GLY A 187 -10.86 -5.04 -20.37
N ILE A 188 -10.01 -5.94 -19.88
CA ILE A 188 -10.13 -6.55 -18.55
C ILE A 188 -8.98 -6.09 -17.66
N THR A 189 -9.13 -6.21 -16.33
CA THR A 189 -8.06 -5.97 -15.38
C THR A 189 -8.10 -6.97 -14.22
N THR A 190 -7.13 -6.92 -13.32
CA THR A 190 -7.13 -7.68 -12.08
C THR A 190 -6.97 -6.75 -10.88
N ASN A 191 -7.63 -7.09 -9.77
CA ASN A 191 -7.48 -6.38 -8.52
C ASN A 191 -7.83 -7.29 -7.34
N ASN A 192 -7.47 -6.89 -6.14
CA ASN A 192 -7.86 -7.56 -4.91
C ASN A 192 -9.39 -7.49 -4.71
N ASN A 193 -9.96 -8.55 -4.16
CA ASN A 193 -11.42 -8.66 -3.97
C ASN A 193 -12.00 -7.52 -3.10
N VAL A 194 -11.26 -7.07 -2.07
CA VAL A 194 -11.71 -5.97 -1.21
C VAL A 194 -11.86 -4.66 -2.00
N ASN A 195 -10.94 -4.38 -2.94
CA ASN A 195 -11.05 -3.22 -3.82
C ASN A 195 -12.23 -3.37 -4.80
N CYS A 196 -12.46 -4.57 -5.33
CA CYS A 196 -13.58 -4.81 -6.25
C CYS A 196 -14.94 -4.59 -5.58
N ARG A 197 -15.08 -4.90 -4.29
CA ARG A 197 -16.33 -4.71 -3.51
C ARG A 197 -16.57 -3.27 -3.08
N ALA A 198 -15.59 -2.40 -3.18
CA ALA A 198 -15.73 -0.99 -2.82
C ALA A 198 -16.39 -0.15 -3.93
N VAL A 199 -16.71 -0.77 -5.07
CA VAL A 199 -17.27 -0.13 -6.27
C VAL A 199 -18.80 -0.28 -6.37
N ASP A 200 -19.45 -0.99 -5.43
CA ASP A 200 -20.91 -1.16 -5.33
C ASP A 200 -21.61 0.04 -4.65
#